data_e149dd9dad67bea513c50701825c39a2
#
_entry.id   e149dd9dad67bea513c50701825c39a2
#
_cell.length_a   1.000
_cell.length_b   1.000
_cell.length_c   1.000
_cell.angle_alpha   90.00
_cell.angle_beta   90.00
_cell.angle_gamma   90.00
#
_symmetry.space_group_name_H-M   'P 1'
#
loop_
_entity.id
_entity.type
_entity.pdbx_description
1 polymer ?
#
loop_
_entity_poly.entity_id
_entity_poly.type
_entity_poly.pdbx_seq_one_letter_code
_entity_poly.pdbx_strand_id
1 'polypeptide(L)'
;MVIAVGKDVHVFLMRLTLPDRPGSLGSVATAMGSVGADINAVEIVEKTTDGSVVDDFIVDLPPNQLPETIVTACQNLAGVRVEWIARYPEGGGLQSDLEALERMTADPPHAAETLVSLCPVVFRSHWATLIDASENIPRSSYSTTLAPDLTPEIAARFAPFDTTHRIDLESDWSPGWGDTTAVVTPLTQDRVIVIGRLGGPAFLDSEIARLHHLAALVK
;
A
#
# COMPACT_ATOMS: atom_id res chain seq x y z
N MET A 1 -7.18 -30.74 -20.83
CA MET A 1 -6.74 -29.48 -20.28
C MET A 1 -7.12 -29.51 -18.81
N VAL A 2 -6.16 -29.89 -17.96
CA VAL A 2 -6.37 -30.01 -16.49
C VAL A 2 -6.31 -28.60 -15.95
N ILE A 3 -7.43 -28.10 -15.46
CA ILE A 3 -7.47 -26.86 -14.67
C ILE A 3 -6.72 -27.19 -13.37
N ALA A 4 -5.54 -26.61 -13.20
CA ALA A 4 -4.84 -26.65 -11.93
C ALA A 4 -5.77 -26.00 -10.88
N VAL A 5 -6.25 -26.83 -9.95
CA VAL A 5 -6.91 -26.36 -8.72
C VAL A 5 -5.89 -25.44 -8.06
N GLY A 6 -6.24 -24.16 -7.92
CA GLY A 6 -5.38 -23.18 -7.28
C GLY A 6 -4.91 -23.72 -5.93
N LYS A 7 -3.60 -23.84 -5.74
CA LYS A 7 -2.99 -23.94 -4.41
C LYS A 7 -3.54 -22.75 -3.63
N ASP A 8 -4.14 -23.00 -2.48
CA ASP A 8 -4.41 -21.92 -1.51
C ASP A 8 -3.06 -21.30 -1.15
N VAL A 9 -2.70 -20.24 -1.86
CA VAL A 9 -1.40 -19.59 -1.73
C VAL A 9 -1.47 -18.73 -0.48
N HIS A 10 -0.76 -19.18 0.56
CA HIS A 10 -0.63 -18.47 1.82
C HIS A 10 0.58 -17.51 1.77
N VAL A 11 0.65 -16.69 0.70
CA VAL A 11 1.70 -15.70 0.55
C VAL A 11 1.31 -14.42 1.27
N PHE A 12 2.25 -13.91 2.05
CA PHE A 12 2.10 -12.68 2.80
C PHE A 12 3.23 -11.71 2.45
N LEU A 13 2.91 -10.43 2.48
CA LEU A 13 3.89 -9.37 2.60
C LEU A 13 3.98 -8.98 4.07
N MET A 14 5.19 -8.97 4.59
CA MET A 14 5.47 -8.52 5.95
C MET A 14 6.52 -7.40 5.92
N ARG A 15 6.19 -6.25 6.47
CA ARG A 15 7.10 -5.11 6.61
C ARG A 15 7.70 -5.11 8.00
N LEU A 16 9.02 -5.05 8.03
CA LEU A 16 9.80 -5.03 9.26
C LEU A 16 10.70 -3.80 9.32
N THR A 17 10.83 -3.20 10.50
CA THR A 17 11.95 -2.33 10.82
C THR A 17 12.99 -3.15 11.58
N LEU A 18 14.25 -3.08 11.14
CA LEU A 18 15.35 -3.81 11.76
C LEU A 18 16.65 -2.96 11.73
N PRO A 19 17.62 -3.25 12.61
CA PRO A 19 18.89 -2.54 12.61
C PRO A 19 19.66 -2.71 11.28
N ASP A 20 20.14 -1.61 10.66
CA ASP A 20 20.96 -1.65 9.43
C ASP A 20 22.38 -2.08 9.78
N ARG A 21 22.58 -3.37 10.04
CA ARG A 21 23.88 -3.97 10.36
C ARG A 21 24.02 -5.37 9.79
N PRO A 22 25.26 -5.81 9.50
CA PRO A 22 25.51 -7.16 9.04
C PRO A 22 24.91 -8.22 9.96
N GLY A 23 24.18 -9.19 9.39
CA GLY A 23 23.55 -10.29 10.10
C GLY A 23 22.09 -10.07 10.51
N SER A 24 21.55 -8.84 10.48
CA SER A 24 20.15 -8.57 10.85
C SER A 24 19.16 -9.34 9.97
N LEU A 25 19.31 -9.25 8.64
CA LEU A 25 18.51 -10.06 7.70
C LEU A 25 18.63 -11.56 7.93
N GLY A 26 19.84 -12.04 8.23
CA GLY A 26 20.09 -13.46 8.53
C GLY A 26 19.35 -13.92 9.79
N SER A 27 19.28 -13.08 10.82
CA SER A 27 18.54 -13.38 12.04
C SER A 27 17.03 -13.45 11.77
N VAL A 28 16.51 -12.51 11.00
CA VAL A 28 15.10 -12.50 10.57
C VAL A 28 14.77 -13.75 9.75
N ALA A 29 15.60 -14.05 8.73
CA ALA A 29 15.41 -15.24 7.90
C ALA A 29 15.43 -16.54 8.73
N THR A 30 16.32 -16.63 9.73
CA THR A 30 16.38 -17.78 10.65
C THR A 30 15.11 -17.89 11.49
N ALA A 31 14.59 -16.76 12.01
CA ALA A 31 13.35 -16.75 12.78
C ALA A 31 12.15 -17.17 11.93
N MET A 32 12.04 -16.66 10.70
CA MET A 32 10.99 -17.05 9.76
C MET A 32 11.07 -18.55 9.41
N GLY A 33 12.25 -19.04 9.08
CA GLY A 33 12.48 -20.45 8.77
C GLY A 33 12.17 -21.38 9.95
N SER A 34 12.39 -20.93 11.20
CA SER A 34 12.10 -21.74 12.41
C SER A 34 10.62 -22.05 12.59
N VAL A 35 9.74 -21.24 12.01
CA VAL A 35 8.28 -21.45 11.99
C VAL A 35 7.78 -22.01 10.66
N GLY A 36 8.69 -22.45 9.79
CA GLY A 36 8.37 -23.09 8.52
C GLY A 36 8.01 -22.12 7.39
N ALA A 37 8.22 -20.81 7.57
CA ALA A 37 8.01 -19.84 6.52
C ALA A 37 9.13 -19.92 5.48
N ASP A 38 8.79 -19.79 4.19
CA ASP A 38 9.72 -19.68 3.07
C ASP A 38 9.74 -18.23 2.55
N ILE A 39 10.93 -17.69 2.33
CA ILE A 39 11.11 -16.31 1.88
C ILE A 39 11.26 -16.31 0.36
N ASN A 40 10.26 -15.76 -0.34
CA ASN A 40 10.25 -15.66 -1.79
C ASN A 40 11.03 -14.43 -2.28
N ALA A 41 10.97 -13.33 -1.54
CA ALA A 41 11.71 -12.09 -1.86
C ALA A 41 11.91 -11.23 -0.61
N VAL A 42 12.96 -10.40 -0.67
CA VAL A 42 13.22 -9.32 0.30
C VAL A 42 13.56 -8.07 -0.48
N GLU A 43 12.95 -6.95 -0.10
CA GLU A 43 13.23 -5.64 -0.66
C GLU A 43 13.49 -4.64 0.46
N ILE A 44 14.63 -3.94 0.39
CA ILE A 44 14.93 -2.82 1.27
C ILE A 44 14.17 -1.62 0.72
N VAL A 45 13.13 -1.19 1.42
CA VAL A 45 12.23 -0.13 0.93
C VAL A 45 12.59 1.25 1.46
N GLU A 46 13.23 1.33 2.63
CA GLU A 46 13.64 2.59 3.22
C GLU A 46 14.85 2.40 4.15
N LYS A 47 15.80 3.36 4.11
CA LYS A 47 16.87 3.50 5.12
C LYS A 47 16.58 4.71 5.96
N THR A 48 16.42 4.49 7.26
CA THR A 48 16.10 5.56 8.20
C THR A 48 17.37 6.23 8.75
N THR A 49 17.25 7.46 9.23
CA THR A 49 18.39 8.22 9.74
C THR A 49 18.88 7.77 11.12
N ASP A 50 18.10 6.95 11.81
CA ASP A 50 18.42 6.41 13.14
C ASP A 50 19.28 5.13 13.10
N GLY A 51 19.67 4.67 11.90
CA GLY A 51 20.47 3.45 11.70
C GLY A 51 19.62 2.19 11.64
N SER A 52 18.32 2.32 11.38
CA SER A 52 17.44 1.21 11.05
C SER A 52 17.15 1.16 9.55
N VAL A 53 16.55 0.08 9.11
CA VAL A 53 16.10 -0.14 7.73
C VAL A 53 14.70 -0.74 7.78
N VAL A 54 13.87 -0.34 6.82
CA VAL A 54 12.54 -0.93 6.60
C VAL A 54 12.64 -1.88 5.42
N ASP A 55 12.32 -3.14 5.66
CA ASP A 55 12.36 -4.20 4.65
C ASP A 55 10.99 -4.82 4.47
N ASP A 56 10.63 -5.08 3.22
CA ASP A 56 9.46 -5.87 2.83
C ASP A 56 9.89 -7.30 2.53
N PHE A 57 9.28 -8.26 3.23
CA PHE A 57 9.46 -9.68 3.02
C PHE A 57 8.21 -10.27 2.36
N ILE A 58 8.38 -10.91 1.21
CA ILE A 58 7.35 -11.77 0.62
C ILE A 58 7.61 -13.18 1.10
N VAL A 59 6.68 -13.71 1.89
CA VAL A 59 6.85 -15.00 2.57
C VAL A 59 5.68 -15.93 2.26
N ASP A 60 5.99 -17.20 2.08
CA ASP A 60 5.01 -18.27 1.95
C ASP A 60 4.90 -19.01 3.30
N LEU A 61 3.68 -19.12 3.83
CA LEU A 61 3.41 -19.85 5.05
C LEU A 61 2.79 -21.22 4.74
N PRO A 62 3.18 -22.27 5.50
CA PRO A 62 2.50 -23.55 5.41
C PRO A 62 0.99 -23.40 5.66
N PRO A 63 0.13 -24.20 5.00
CA PRO A 63 -1.33 -24.08 5.09
C PRO A 63 -1.90 -24.14 6.52
N ASN A 64 -1.17 -24.72 7.46
CA ASN A 64 -1.59 -24.88 8.85
C ASN A 64 -0.98 -23.84 9.81
N GLN A 65 -0.22 -22.88 9.28
CA GLN A 65 0.39 -21.81 10.08
C GLN A 65 -0.44 -20.54 10.02
N LEU A 66 -0.61 -19.92 11.18
CA LEU A 66 -1.26 -18.60 11.26
C LEU A 66 -0.22 -17.50 11.09
N PRO A 67 -0.58 -16.38 10.45
CA PRO A 67 0.32 -15.23 10.29
C PRO A 67 0.92 -14.73 11.62
N GLU A 68 0.20 -14.86 12.72
CA GLU A 68 0.65 -14.45 14.05
C GLU A 68 1.89 -15.23 14.52
N THR A 69 2.10 -16.43 13.99
CA THR A 69 3.28 -17.24 14.34
C THR A 69 4.57 -16.61 13.83
N ILE A 70 4.58 -16.17 12.57
CA ILE A 70 5.75 -15.49 11.99
C ILE A 70 5.96 -14.11 12.59
N VAL A 71 4.87 -13.37 12.88
CA VAL A 71 4.93 -12.07 13.56
C VAL A 71 5.63 -12.24 14.92
N THR A 72 5.18 -13.20 15.73
CA THR A 72 5.76 -13.48 17.04
C THR A 72 7.24 -13.89 16.94
N ALA A 73 7.58 -14.75 15.98
CA ALA A 73 8.97 -15.17 15.77
C ALA A 73 9.90 -13.98 15.48
N CYS A 74 9.45 -13.04 14.64
CA CYS A 74 10.23 -11.85 14.30
C CYS A 74 10.28 -10.83 15.44
N GLN A 75 9.19 -10.59 16.17
CA GLN A 75 9.14 -9.66 17.29
C GLN A 75 10.02 -10.07 18.47
N ASN A 76 10.35 -11.37 18.60
CA ASN A 76 11.26 -11.87 19.63
C ASN A 76 12.74 -11.52 19.35
N LEU A 77 13.06 -11.00 18.18
CA LEU A 77 14.42 -10.56 17.83
C LEU A 77 14.69 -9.14 18.35
N ALA A 78 15.84 -8.97 18.99
CA ALA A 78 16.21 -7.65 19.52
C ALA A 78 16.36 -6.59 18.43
N GLY A 79 15.60 -5.49 18.55
CA GLY A 79 15.63 -4.38 17.64
C GLY A 79 14.82 -4.59 16.34
N VAL A 80 14.09 -5.70 16.24
CA VAL A 80 13.16 -5.96 15.13
C VAL A 80 11.75 -5.58 15.55
N ARG A 81 11.06 -4.85 14.68
CA ARG A 81 9.65 -4.48 14.85
C ARG A 81 8.87 -4.88 13.61
N VAL A 82 7.78 -5.58 13.79
CA VAL A 82 6.83 -5.86 12.71
C VAL A 82 5.89 -4.66 12.59
N GLU A 83 5.99 -3.94 11.48
CA GLU A 83 5.14 -2.79 11.20
C GLU A 83 3.78 -3.23 10.69
N TRP A 84 3.79 -4.29 9.87
CA TRP A 84 2.61 -4.68 9.13
C TRP A 84 2.76 -6.06 8.49
N ILE A 85 1.64 -6.79 8.37
CA ILE A 85 1.51 -8.02 7.59
C ILE A 85 0.17 -8.04 6.86
N ALA A 86 0.18 -8.41 5.59
CA ALA A 86 -1.03 -8.59 4.80
C ALA A 86 -0.88 -9.72 3.80
N ARG A 87 -2.01 -10.25 3.34
CA ARG A 87 -2.01 -11.20 2.22
C ARG A 87 -1.40 -10.55 0.99
N TYR A 88 -0.53 -11.27 0.31
CA TYR A 88 0.11 -10.82 -0.92
C TYR A 88 -0.57 -11.49 -2.11
N PRO A 89 -1.23 -10.74 -3.00
CA PRO A 89 -1.83 -11.33 -4.20
C PRO A 89 -0.75 -11.84 -5.15
N GLU A 90 -1.05 -12.89 -5.89
CA GLU A 90 -0.19 -13.35 -6.99
C GLU A 90 0.07 -12.18 -7.95
N GLY A 91 1.32 -12.00 -8.37
CA GLY A 91 1.72 -10.91 -9.28
C GLY A 91 1.85 -9.53 -8.63
N GLY A 92 1.87 -9.41 -7.30
CA GLY A 92 2.13 -8.14 -6.62
C GLY A 92 3.48 -7.51 -6.97
N GLY A 93 3.64 -6.22 -6.68
CA GLY A 93 4.86 -5.47 -6.98
C GLY A 93 4.94 -5.02 -8.44
N LEU A 94 6.09 -5.20 -9.10
CA LEU A 94 6.33 -4.72 -10.47
C LEU A 94 5.28 -5.21 -11.47
N GLN A 95 4.83 -6.46 -11.34
CA GLN A 95 3.79 -6.99 -12.22
C GLN A 95 2.49 -6.21 -12.09
N SER A 96 2.06 -5.89 -10.86
CA SER A 96 0.85 -5.09 -10.63
C SER A 96 0.97 -3.68 -11.24
N ASP A 97 2.16 -3.07 -11.18
CA ASP A 97 2.41 -1.77 -11.80
C ASP A 97 2.31 -1.85 -13.34
N LEU A 98 2.89 -2.90 -13.94
CA LEU A 98 2.81 -3.11 -15.38
C LEU A 98 1.38 -3.39 -15.85
N GLU A 99 0.62 -4.20 -15.12
CA GLU A 99 -0.80 -4.45 -15.39
C GLU A 99 -1.64 -3.16 -15.26
N ALA A 100 -1.32 -2.31 -14.28
CA ALA A 100 -1.98 -1.02 -14.13
C ALA A 100 -1.70 -0.11 -15.35
N LEU A 101 -0.44 -0.03 -15.79
CA LEU A 101 -0.03 0.70 -16.98
C LEU A 101 -0.74 0.18 -18.24
N GLU A 102 -0.76 -1.13 -18.43
CA GLU A 102 -1.41 -1.77 -19.57
C GLU A 102 -2.91 -1.42 -19.62
N ARG A 103 -3.61 -1.54 -18.49
CA ARG A 103 -5.04 -1.24 -18.41
C ARG A 103 -5.34 0.24 -18.61
N MET A 104 -4.53 1.15 -18.05
CA MET A 104 -4.68 2.59 -18.23
C MET A 104 -4.44 3.01 -19.70
N THR A 105 -3.45 2.40 -20.36
CA THR A 105 -3.12 2.70 -21.77
C THR A 105 -4.09 2.06 -22.75
N ALA A 106 -4.76 0.98 -22.38
CA ALA A 106 -5.79 0.34 -23.21
C ALA A 106 -7.07 1.19 -23.32
N ASP A 107 -7.37 2.00 -22.30
CA ASP A 107 -8.56 2.89 -22.28
C ASP A 107 -8.20 4.27 -21.68
N PRO A 108 -7.51 5.12 -22.47
CA PRO A 108 -7.04 6.42 -21.98
C PRO A 108 -8.14 7.35 -21.45
N PRO A 109 -9.34 7.41 -22.03
CA PRO A 109 -10.42 8.24 -21.49
C PRO A 109 -10.82 7.91 -20.06
N HIS A 110 -10.66 6.66 -19.63
CA HIS A 110 -10.98 6.17 -18.28
C HIS A 110 -9.73 5.79 -17.46
N ALA A 111 -8.56 6.29 -17.86
CA ALA A 111 -7.30 5.95 -17.19
C ALA A 111 -7.29 6.37 -15.71
N ALA A 112 -7.92 7.51 -15.37
CA ALA A 112 -8.03 7.99 -13.99
C ALA A 112 -8.85 7.02 -13.12
N GLU A 113 -10.04 6.65 -13.57
CA GLU A 113 -10.93 5.72 -12.88
C GLU A 113 -10.30 4.32 -12.78
N THR A 114 -9.59 3.90 -13.82
CA THR A 114 -8.82 2.66 -13.84
C THR A 114 -7.74 2.68 -12.77
N LEU A 115 -6.93 3.73 -12.69
CA LEU A 115 -5.91 3.88 -11.64
C LEU A 115 -6.54 3.84 -10.25
N VAL A 116 -7.61 4.62 -10.00
CA VAL A 116 -8.33 4.60 -8.72
C VAL A 116 -8.77 3.18 -8.35
N SER A 117 -9.39 2.46 -9.29
CA SER A 117 -9.89 1.10 -9.03
C SER A 117 -8.78 0.09 -8.69
N LEU A 118 -7.56 0.32 -9.16
CA LEU A 118 -6.40 -0.55 -8.95
C LEU A 118 -5.60 -0.19 -7.68
N CYS A 119 -5.70 1.04 -7.18
CA CYS A 119 -4.92 1.50 -6.03
C CYS A 119 -5.02 0.59 -4.79
N PRO A 120 -6.17 0.02 -4.41
CA PRO A 120 -6.23 -0.90 -3.27
C PRO A 120 -5.29 -2.11 -3.41
N VAL A 121 -5.14 -2.63 -4.61
CA VAL A 121 -4.25 -3.77 -4.89
C VAL A 121 -2.79 -3.30 -5.05
N VAL A 122 -2.54 -2.29 -5.87
CA VAL A 122 -1.19 -1.82 -6.24
C VAL A 122 -0.48 -1.17 -5.06
N PHE A 123 -1.19 -0.38 -4.26
CA PHE A 123 -0.64 0.38 -3.13
C PHE A 123 -1.08 -0.16 -1.77
N ARG A 124 -1.81 -1.29 -1.74
CA ARG A 124 -2.35 -1.86 -0.48
C ARG A 124 -3.08 -0.81 0.35
N SER A 125 -3.79 0.09 -0.33
CA SER A 125 -4.69 1.04 0.31
C SER A 125 -6.02 0.35 0.64
N HIS A 126 -6.71 0.82 1.66
CA HIS A 126 -8.06 0.32 1.95
C HIS A 126 -9.07 0.86 0.96
N TRP A 127 -8.83 2.08 0.48
CA TRP A 127 -9.71 2.76 -0.46
C TRP A 127 -8.91 3.73 -1.34
N ALA A 128 -9.55 4.15 -2.41
CA ALA A 128 -9.09 5.22 -3.28
C ALA A 128 -10.27 6.00 -3.82
N THR A 129 -10.07 7.28 -4.09
CA THR A 129 -11.07 8.17 -4.68
C THR A 129 -10.43 9.17 -5.64
N LEU A 130 -11.20 9.58 -6.61
CA LEU A 130 -10.91 10.68 -7.51
C LEU A 130 -11.70 11.91 -7.04
N ILE A 131 -11.02 12.99 -6.76
CA ILE A 131 -11.62 14.26 -6.36
C ILE A 131 -11.49 15.26 -7.50
N ASP A 132 -12.60 15.86 -7.87
CA ASP A 132 -12.68 17.01 -8.75
C ASP A 132 -12.75 18.29 -7.90
N ALA A 133 -11.81 19.20 -8.13
CA ALA A 133 -11.67 20.46 -7.41
C ALA A 133 -11.87 21.69 -8.33
N SER A 134 -12.41 21.50 -9.54
CA SER A 134 -12.54 22.54 -10.58
C SER A 134 -13.41 23.73 -10.17
N GLU A 135 -14.38 23.56 -9.27
CA GLU A 135 -15.34 24.60 -8.86
C GLU A 135 -15.05 25.20 -7.47
N ASN A 136 -13.84 25.07 -6.94
CA ASN A 136 -13.47 25.43 -5.55
C ASN A 136 -14.29 24.68 -4.47
N ILE A 137 -15.08 23.70 -4.87
CA ILE A 137 -15.83 22.80 -3.98
C ILE A 137 -15.41 21.38 -4.34
N PRO A 138 -14.42 20.80 -3.65
CA PRO A 138 -13.92 19.50 -3.98
C PRO A 138 -14.99 18.44 -3.78
N ARG A 139 -15.17 17.56 -4.77
CA ARG A 139 -16.16 16.48 -4.76
C ARG A 139 -15.55 15.19 -5.25
N SER A 140 -15.90 14.08 -4.60
CA SER A 140 -15.58 12.76 -5.13
C SER A 140 -16.37 12.53 -6.41
N SER A 141 -15.66 12.25 -7.51
CA SER A 141 -16.25 11.93 -8.83
C SER A 141 -16.24 10.43 -9.14
N TYR A 142 -15.32 9.68 -8.51
CA TYR A 142 -15.23 8.22 -8.62
C TYR A 142 -14.54 7.67 -7.38
N SER A 143 -15.01 6.53 -6.85
CA SER A 143 -14.46 5.93 -5.64
C SER A 143 -14.49 4.40 -5.71
N THR A 144 -13.56 3.77 -5.01
CA THR A 144 -13.63 2.33 -4.75
C THR A 144 -14.76 2.00 -3.78
N THR A 145 -15.22 0.74 -3.79
CA THR A 145 -16.37 0.30 -2.99
C THR A 145 -16.22 0.54 -1.49
N LEU A 146 -14.99 0.49 -0.97
CA LEU A 146 -14.69 0.70 0.45
C LEU A 146 -14.33 2.15 0.79
N ALA A 147 -14.39 3.08 -0.16
CA ALA A 147 -14.11 4.48 0.15
C ALA A 147 -15.19 5.04 1.09
N PRO A 148 -14.79 5.90 2.06
CA PRO A 148 -15.76 6.62 2.88
C PRO A 148 -16.58 7.58 2.02
N ASP A 149 -17.77 7.92 2.51
CA ASP A 149 -18.58 8.98 1.89
C ASP A 149 -17.91 10.34 2.14
N LEU A 150 -17.40 10.95 1.08
CA LEU A 150 -16.67 12.21 1.15
C LEU A 150 -17.60 13.37 0.82
N THR A 151 -18.13 14.02 1.86
CA THR A 151 -18.77 15.33 1.68
C THR A 151 -17.74 16.36 1.19
N PRO A 152 -18.17 17.47 0.57
CA PRO A 152 -17.25 18.52 0.15
C PRO A 152 -16.33 19.05 1.27
N GLU A 153 -16.85 19.13 2.49
CA GLU A 153 -16.10 19.58 3.67
C GLU A 153 -15.00 18.56 4.06
N ILE A 154 -15.30 17.26 3.96
CA ILE A 154 -14.33 16.19 4.20
C ILE A 154 -13.31 16.16 3.06
N ALA A 155 -13.76 16.27 1.80
CA ALA A 155 -12.87 16.29 0.65
C ALA A 155 -11.90 17.48 0.70
N ALA A 156 -12.30 18.63 1.21
CA ALA A 156 -11.44 19.81 1.38
C ALA A 156 -10.28 19.58 2.36
N ARG A 157 -10.39 18.62 3.28
CA ARG A 157 -9.30 18.27 4.23
C ARG A 157 -8.07 17.66 3.54
N PHE A 158 -8.21 17.20 2.30
CA PHE A 158 -7.11 16.64 1.51
C PHE A 158 -6.27 17.71 0.77
N ALA A 159 -6.61 18.98 0.88
CA ALA A 159 -5.82 20.05 0.29
C ALA A 159 -4.40 20.13 0.89
N PRO A 160 -3.39 20.63 0.15
CA PRO A 160 -3.48 21.20 -1.20
C PRO A 160 -3.62 20.16 -2.31
N PHE A 161 -4.20 20.55 -3.46
CA PHE A 161 -4.46 19.64 -4.57
C PHE A 161 -3.45 19.77 -5.73
N ASP A 162 -2.44 20.61 -5.61
CA ASP A 162 -1.44 20.90 -6.62
C ASP A 162 -0.11 20.18 -6.41
N THR A 163 0.04 19.47 -5.29
CA THR A 163 1.27 18.76 -4.94
C THR A 163 0.98 17.35 -4.43
N THR A 164 1.92 16.43 -4.71
CA THR A 164 1.88 15.09 -4.10
C THR A 164 2.36 15.18 -2.65
N HIS A 165 1.53 14.74 -1.72
CA HIS A 165 1.88 14.76 -0.29
C HIS A 165 1.15 13.66 0.49
N ARG A 166 1.71 13.34 1.65
CA ARG A 166 1.09 12.48 2.66
C ARG A 166 0.32 13.36 3.65
N ILE A 167 -0.80 12.86 4.11
CA ILE A 167 -1.60 13.48 5.17
C ILE A 167 -2.05 12.41 6.16
N ASP A 168 -1.89 12.67 7.44
CA ASP A 168 -2.45 11.86 8.52
C ASP A 168 -3.74 12.52 8.99
N LEU A 169 -4.83 11.79 8.89
CA LEU A 169 -6.17 12.27 9.23
C LEU A 169 -6.53 11.83 10.63
N GLU A 170 -6.96 12.78 11.46
CA GLU A 170 -7.38 12.51 12.82
C GLU A 170 -8.61 11.60 12.87
N SER A 171 -8.85 10.98 14.04
CA SER A 171 -9.89 9.96 14.21
C SER A 171 -11.33 10.47 13.98
N ASP A 172 -11.54 11.78 13.95
CA ASP A 172 -12.84 12.42 13.72
C ASP A 172 -13.08 12.91 12.28
N TRP A 173 -12.14 12.65 11.37
CA TRP A 173 -12.20 13.17 10.01
C TRP A 173 -13.39 12.63 9.19
N SER A 174 -13.77 11.38 9.45
CA SER A 174 -14.93 10.75 8.80
C SER A 174 -15.53 9.68 9.72
N PRO A 175 -16.87 9.64 9.89
CA PRO A 175 -17.52 8.65 10.73
C PRO A 175 -17.16 7.21 10.33
N GLY A 176 -16.75 6.41 11.32
CA GLY A 176 -16.40 4.99 11.12
C GLY A 176 -15.00 4.73 10.56
N TRP A 177 -14.21 5.78 10.26
CA TRP A 177 -12.90 5.61 9.63
C TRP A 177 -11.71 5.84 10.57
N GLY A 178 -11.88 6.34 11.78
CA GLY A 178 -10.78 6.50 12.74
C GLY A 178 -9.51 7.12 12.12
N ASP A 179 -8.34 6.75 12.65
CA ASP A 179 -7.05 7.23 12.17
C ASP A 179 -6.74 6.68 10.77
N THR A 180 -6.52 7.57 9.82
CA THR A 180 -6.22 7.25 8.44
C THR A 180 -4.99 8.00 7.97
N THR A 181 -4.03 7.29 7.42
CA THR A 181 -2.96 7.90 6.61
C THR A 181 -3.38 7.88 5.15
N ALA A 182 -3.20 8.99 4.45
CA ALA A 182 -3.57 9.13 3.06
C ALA A 182 -2.45 9.77 2.24
N VAL A 183 -2.49 9.55 0.93
CA VAL A 183 -1.66 10.24 -0.06
C VAL A 183 -2.56 10.91 -1.07
N VAL A 184 -2.28 12.18 -1.31
CA VAL A 184 -2.91 13.01 -2.34
C VAL A 184 -1.93 13.15 -3.50
N THR A 185 -2.38 12.95 -4.73
CA THR A 185 -1.54 13.11 -5.92
C THR A 185 -2.34 13.78 -7.03
N PRO A 186 -1.85 14.91 -7.59
CA PRO A 186 -2.46 15.53 -8.76
C PRO A 186 -2.47 14.60 -9.98
N LEU A 187 -3.57 14.57 -10.70
CA LEU A 187 -3.68 13.96 -12.03
C LEU A 187 -3.67 15.04 -13.12
N THR A 188 -4.48 16.07 -12.91
CA THR A 188 -4.58 17.26 -13.76
C THR A 188 -4.64 18.50 -12.87
N GLN A 189 -4.81 19.67 -13.45
CA GLN A 189 -4.93 20.92 -12.68
C GLN A 189 -6.10 20.90 -11.69
N ASP A 190 -7.19 20.20 -12.04
CA ASP A 190 -8.45 20.23 -11.31
C ASP A 190 -8.85 18.87 -10.72
N ARG A 191 -8.05 17.80 -10.96
CA ARG A 191 -8.38 16.46 -10.50
C ARG A 191 -7.22 15.84 -9.72
N VAL A 192 -7.53 15.24 -8.58
CA VAL A 192 -6.53 14.54 -7.75
C VAL A 192 -7.02 13.13 -7.42
N ILE A 193 -6.08 12.22 -7.27
CA ILE A 193 -6.33 10.92 -6.68
C ILE A 193 -5.94 10.96 -5.21
N VAL A 194 -6.77 10.38 -4.37
CA VAL A 194 -6.48 10.17 -2.95
C VAL A 194 -6.57 8.68 -2.66
N ILE A 195 -5.56 8.15 -2.01
CA ILE A 195 -5.54 6.78 -1.51
C ILE A 195 -5.41 6.80 0.01
N GLY A 196 -6.09 5.88 0.71
CA GLY A 196 -6.09 5.87 2.17
C GLY A 196 -5.90 4.50 2.79
N ARG A 197 -5.20 4.47 3.92
CA ARG A 197 -5.05 3.33 4.82
C ARG A 197 -5.61 3.66 6.19
N LEU A 198 -6.49 2.80 6.71
CA LEU A 198 -7.02 2.88 8.05
C LEU A 198 -6.11 2.09 9.00
N GLY A 199 -5.55 2.75 10.03
CA GLY A 199 -4.76 2.08 11.08
C GLY A 199 -3.52 1.32 10.59
N GLY A 200 -3.10 1.51 9.35
CA GLY A 200 -1.94 0.87 8.74
C GLY A 200 -0.66 1.69 8.90
N PRO A 201 0.49 1.17 8.44
CA PRO A 201 1.71 1.96 8.40
C PRO A 201 1.55 3.13 7.43
N ALA A 202 2.25 4.23 7.70
CA ALA A 202 2.32 5.36 6.77
C ALA A 202 2.80 4.88 5.39
N PHE A 203 2.35 5.56 4.35
CA PHE A 203 2.89 5.31 3.00
C PHE A 203 4.37 5.70 2.96
N LEU A 204 5.21 4.84 2.42
CA LEU A 204 6.63 5.12 2.23
C LEU A 204 6.84 6.12 1.08
N ASP A 205 7.97 6.82 1.08
CA ASP A 205 8.32 7.76 0.02
C ASP A 205 8.41 7.06 -1.35
N SER A 206 8.85 5.80 -1.39
CA SER A 206 8.85 4.97 -2.60
C SER A 206 7.43 4.67 -3.12
N GLU A 207 6.47 4.40 -2.24
CA GLU A 207 5.06 4.18 -2.60
C GLU A 207 4.44 5.47 -3.15
N ILE A 208 4.75 6.61 -2.51
CA ILE A 208 4.30 7.94 -2.93
C ILE A 208 4.86 8.29 -4.32
N ALA A 209 6.16 8.07 -4.52
CA ALA A 209 6.81 8.30 -5.81
C ALA A 209 6.20 7.42 -6.93
N ARG A 210 5.92 6.14 -6.66
CA ARG A 210 5.25 5.24 -7.61
C ARG A 210 3.86 5.75 -7.97
N LEU A 211 3.06 6.16 -6.98
CA LEU A 211 1.73 6.71 -7.24
C LEU A 211 1.82 7.98 -8.11
N HIS A 212 2.75 8.88 -7.78
CA HIS A 212 3.00 10.08 -8.57
C HIS A 212 3.35 9.75 -10.03
N HIS A 213 4.24 8.78 -10.26
CA HIS A 213 4.61 8.38 -11.62
C HIS A 213 3.46 7.75 -12.40
N LEU A 214 2.64 6.90 -11.78
CA LEU A 214 1.46 6.34 -12.43
C LEU A 214 0.42 7.43 -12.73
N ALA A 215 0.20 8.35 -11.79
CA ALA A 215 -0.71 9.48 -11.96
C ALA A 215 -0.29 10.41 -13.12
N ALA A 216 1.02 10.64 -13.29
CA ALA A 216 1.55 11.47 -14.38
C ALA A 216 1.29 10.90 -15.79
N LEU A 217 0.90 9.64 -15.91
CA LEU A 217 0.54 9.00 -17.19
C LEU A 217 -0.94 9.15 -17.54
N VAL A 218 -1.76 9.59 -16.59
CA VAL A 218 -3.16 9.98 -16.86
C VAL A 218 -3.15 11.33 -17.57
N LYS A 219 -3.69 11.36 -18.79
CA LYS A 219 -3.73 12.56 -19.65
C LYS A 219 -5.15 13.03 -19.84
#